data_2975ae0839c5f43492a43de518911f69
#
_entry.id   2975ae0839c5f43492a43de518911f69
#
_cell.length_a   1.000
_cell.length_b   1.000
_cell.length_c   1.000
_cell.angle_alpha   90.00
_cell.angle_beta   90.00
_cell.angle_gamma   90.00
#
_symmetry.space_group_name_H-M   'P 1'
#
loop_
_entity.id
_entity.type
_entity.pdbx_description
1 polymer ?
#
loop_
_entity_poly.entity_id
_entity_poly.type
_entity_poly.pdbx_seq_one_letter_code
_entity_poly.pdbx_strand_id
1 'polypeptide(L)'
;DDMLCQVQGWDDIIRQDMETHFPDTDGCLWYPDGHQENLCTLAIMGRKAFDQRGYIYHPSYFSLWCDKEWTEYWQAQGKLRKSERTLFTHFHPGWGTAKMDPLYQANNKHDKMDRENYERRKALGFPA
;
A
#
# COMPACT_ATOMS: atom_id res chain seq x y z
N ASP A 1 7.18 5.96 9.20
CA ASP A 1 8.54 6.40 9.52
C ASP A 1 9.64 5.40 9.13
N ASP A 2 9.29 4.23 8.61
CA ASP A 2 10.23 3.26 8.06
C ASP A 2 10.41 3.38 6.53
N MET A 3 9.70 4.29 5.89
CA MET A 3 9.88 4.64 4.48
C MET A 3 10.73 5.88 4.33
N LEU A 4 11.80 5.81 3.54
CA LEU A 4 12.64 6.95 3.23
C LEU A 4 12.52 7.33 1.76
N CYS A 5 12.21 8.61 1.52
CA CYS A 5 12.26 9.22 0.21
C CYS A 5 13.70 9.50 -0.16
N GLN A 6 14.17 8.89 -1.25
CA GLN A 6 15.56 9.00 -1.71
C GLN A 6 15.70 9.68 -3.08
N VAL A 7 14.60 10.13 -3.64
CA VAL A 7 14.56 10.74 -4.97
C VAL A 7 14.08 12.18 -4.87
N GLN A 8 14.93 13.13 -5.27
CA GLN A 8 14.52 14.52 -5.36
C GLN A 8 13.40 14.69 -6.39
N GLY A 9 12.37 15.47 -6.06
CA GLY A 9 11.22 15.68 -6.94
C GLY A 9 10.24 14.51 -6.98
N TRP A 10 10.26 13.62 -5.98
CA TRP A 10 9.38 12.46 -5.90
C TRP A 10 7.89 12.83 -5.98
N ASP A 11 7.52 13.93 -5.40
CA ASP A 11 6.14 14.42 -5.41
C ASP A 11 5.69 14.86 -6.81
N ASP A 12 6.57 15.50 -7.58
CA ASP A 12 6.29 15.86 -8.97
C ASP A 12 6.19 14.62 -9.86
N ILE A 13 7.03 13.61 -9.62
CA ILE A 13 6.96 12.32 -10.32
C ILE A 13 5.61 11.66 -10.09
N ILE A 14 5.14 11.61 -8.85
CA ILE A 14 3.83 11.04 -8.51
C ILE A 14 2.70 11.80 -9.19
N ARG A 15 2.73 13.14 -9.17
CA ARG A 15 1.72 13.97 -9.85
C ARG A 15 1.69 13.73 -11.35
N GLN A 16 2.86 13.67 -11.99
CA GLN A 16 2.98 13.40 -13.42
C GLN A 16 2.46 12.00 -13.78
N ASP A 17 2.81 10.97 -13.01
CA ASP A 17 2.34 9.62 -13.25
C ASP A 17 0.82 9.51 -13.07
N MET A 18 0.26 10.17 -12.08
CA MET A 18 -1.19 10.24 -11.90
C MET A 18 -1.87 10.92 -13.09
N GLU A 19 -1.37 12.04 -13.54
CA GLU A 19 -1.90 12.77 -14.70
C GLU A 19 -1.78 11.95 -15.99
N THR A 20 -0.68 11.24 -16.18
CA THR A 20 -0.44 10.42 -17.36
C THR A 20 -1.35 9.19 -17.42
N HIS A 21 -1.49 8.46 -16.32
CA HIS A 21 -2.17 7.18 -16.29
C HIS A 21 -3.63 7.27 -15.83
N PHE A 22 -3.93 8.21 -14.96
CA PHE A 22 -5.27 8.42 -14.39
C PHE A 22 -5.59 9.92 -14.31
N PRO A 23 -5.78 10.59 -15.47
CA PRO A 23 -6.01 12.05 -15.49
C PRO A 23 -7.27 12.49 -14.76
N ASP A 24 -8.26 11.58 -14.63
CA ASP A 24 -9.47 11.80 -13.84
C ASP A 24 -9.32 11.44 -12.35
N THR A 25 -8.10 11.07 -11.92
CA THR A 25 -7.78 10.58 -10.57
C THR A 25 -8.48 9.29 -10.15
N ASP A 26 -9.02 8.52 -11.11
CA ASP A 26 -9.70 7.25 -10.83
C ASP A 26 -8.72 6.07 -10.92
N GLY A 27 -7.68 6.11 -10.12
CA GLY A 27 -6.67 5.07 -10.08
C GLY A 27 -5.66 5.25 -8.96
N CYS A 28 -4.79 4.27 -8.86
CA CYS A 28 -3.79 4.16 -7.81
C CYS A 28 -2.41 3.90 -8.41
N LEU A 29 -1.38 4.35 -7.74
CA LEU A 29 0.01 4.17 -8.14
C LEU A 29 0.75 3.29 -7.15
N TRP A 30 1.63 2.46 -7.68
CA TRP A 30 2.48 1.55 -6.92
C TRP A 30 3.93 1.77 -7.33
N TYR A 31 4.75 2.23 -6.40
CA TYR A 31 6.20 2.30 -6.56
C TYR A 31 6.83 1.21 -5.72
N PRO A 32 7.72 0.36 -6.31
CA PRO A 32 8.44 -0.66 -5.56
C PRO A 32 9.20 -0.06 -4.37
N ASP A 33 9.20 -0.76 -3.25
CA ASP A 33 9.84 -0.30 -2.01
C ASP A 33 11.29 -0.78 -1.85
N GLY A 34 11.83 -1.43 -2.87
CA GLY A 34 13.16 -2.02 -2.87
C GLY A 34 13.21 -3.47 -2.38
N HIS A 35 12.13 -4.03 -1.86
CA HIS A 35 12.07 -5.38 -1.29
C HIS A 35 10.86 -6.20 -1.76
N GLN A 36 9.67 -5.64 -1.74
CA GLN A 36 8.43 -6.33 -2.07
C GLN A 36 8.06 -6.17 -3.55
N GLU A 37 8.04 -7.28 -4.30
CA GLU A 37 7.71 -7.25 -5.72
C GLU A 37 6.21 -7.42 -6.00
N ASN A 38 5.48 -8.09 -5.09
CA ASN A 38 4.08 -8.44 -5.27
C ASN A 38 3.13 -7.75 -4.29
N LEU A 39 3.63 -6.79 -3.53
CA LEU A 39 2.90 -6.07 -2.50
C LEU A 39 3.21 -4.58 -2.58
N CYS A 40 2.17 -3.77 -2.69
CA CYS A 40 2.29 -2.32 -2.59
C CYS A 40 2.26 -1.92 -1.11
N THR A 41 3.41 -1.54 -0.58
CA THR A 41 3.56 -1.18 0.84
C THR A 41 3.32 0.30 1.12
N LEU A 42 3.20 1.12 0.08
CA LEU A 42 2.87 2.55 0.19
C LEU A 42 1.72 2.90 -0.75
N ALA A 43 0.51 3.00 -0.21
CA ALA A 43 -0.68 3.32 -0.98
C ALA A 43 -0.66 4.77 -1.48
N ILE A 44 -0.77 4.95 -2.78
CA ILE A 44 -0.93 6.26 -3.42
C ILE A 44 -2.20 6.21 -4.25
N MET A 45 -3.17 7.05 -3.90
CA MET A 45 -4.50 7.02 -4.51
C MET A 45 -4.85 8.35 -5.15
N GLY A 46 -5.47 8.29 -6.32
CA GLY A 46 -6.17 9.43 -6.86
C GLY A 46 -7.45 9.73 -6.07
N ARG A 47 -7.89 10.97 -6.11
CA ARG A 47 -9.05 11.44 -5.32
C ARG A 47 -10.33 10.67 -5.64
N LYS A 48 -10.61 10.45 -6.92
CA LYS A 48 -11.82 9.73 -7.34
C LYS A 48 -11.80 8.27 -6.90
N ALA A 49 -10.63 7.60 -6.97
CA ALA A 49 -10.47 6.24 -6.45
C ALA A 49 -10.72 6.19 -4.94
N PHE A 50 -10.16 7.13 -4.19
CA PHE A 50 -10.40 7.24 -2.75
C PHE A 50 -11.90 7.41 -2.42
N ASP A 51 -12.57 8.31 -3.12
CA ASP A 51 -14.00 8.63 -2.86
C ASP A 51 -14.94 7.42 -3.10
N GLN A 52 -14.53 6.44 -3.92
CA GLN A 52 -15.31 5.22 -4.13
C GLN A 52 -15.44 4.34 -2.88
N ARG A 53 -14.44 4.35 -2.01
CA ARG A 53 -14.44 3.52 -0.80
C ARG A 53 -14.45 4.34 0.49
N GLY A 54 -13.94 5.57 0.46
CA GLY A 54 -13.89 6.48 1.59
C GLY A 54 -12.78 6.18 2.60
N TYR A 55 -11.85 5.29 2.26
CA TYR A 55 -10.71 4.95 3.11
C TYR A 55 -9.52 4.51 2.24
N ILE A 56 -8.31 4.58 2.78
CA ILE A 56 -7.11 4.00 2.17
C ILE A 56 -7.07 2.51 2.48
N TYR A 57 -6.98 2.17 3.76
CA TYR A 57 -7.06 0.80 4.24
C TYR A 57 -8.37 0.57 4.97
N HIS A 58 -8.94 -0.62 4.80
CA HIS A 58 -10.23 -0.93 5.43
C HIS A 58 -10.13 -0.86 6.96
N PRO A 59 -11.06 -0.17 7.64
CA PRO A 59 -10.94 0.11 9.08
C PRO A 59 -11.08 -1.13 9.99
N SER A 60 -11.40 -2.29 9.45
CA SER A 60 -11.44 -3.52 10.22
C SER A 60 -10.07 -4.14 10.51
N TYR A 61 -9.01 -3.65 9.85
CA TYR A 61 -7.64 -4.09 10.15
C TYR A 61 -7.06 -3.30 11.31
N PHE A 62 -6.29 -3.97 12.13
CA PHE A 62 -5.60 -3.33 13.22
C PHE A 62 -4.30 -2.65 12.77
N SER A 63 -3.45 -3.38 12.06
CA SER A 63 -2.15 -2.85 11.60
C SER A 63 -1.54 -3.56 10.40
N LEU A 64 -1.84 -4.84 10.17
CA LEU A 64 -1.20 -5.66 9.15
C LEU A 64 -2.21 -6.18 8.13
N TRP A 65 -1.73 -6.72 6.98
CA TRP A 65 -2.54 -7.31 5.91
C TRP A 65 -3.44 -6.36 5.13
N CYS A 66 -3.64 -5.13 5.61
CA CYS A 66 -4.44 -4.12 4.95
C CYS A 66 -3.87 -3.69 3.59
N ASP A 67 -2.54 -3.63 3.49
CA ASP A 67 -1.81 -3.34 2.25
C ASP A 67 -1.97 -4.45 1.21
N LYS A 68 -2.07 -5.71 1.66
CA LYS A 68 -2.31 -6.84 0.77
C LYS A 68 -3.72 -6.80 0.20
N GLU A 69 -4.75 -6.55 1.02
CA GLU A 69 -6.11 -6.32 0.52
C GLU A 69 -6.14 -5.17 -0.47
N TRP A 70 -5.51 -4.05 -0.14
CA TRP A 70 -5.46 -2.86 -0.99
C TRP A 70 -4.85 -3.18 -2.36
N THR A 71 -3.71 -3.87 -2.37
CA THR A 71 -3.01 -4.26 -3.60
C THR A 71 -3.90 -5.14 -4.47
N GLU A 72 -4.42 -6.22 -3.92
CA GLU A 72 -5.24 -7.19 -4.65
C GLU A 72 -6.56 -6.57 -5.14
N TYR A 73 -7.20 -5.74 -4.31
CA TYR A 73 -8.45 -5.09 -4.69
C TYR A 73 -8.26 -4.17 -5.91
N TRP A 74 -7.30 -3.25 -5.85
CA TRP A 74 -7.09 -2.30 -6.93
C TRP A 74 -6.52 -2.93 -8.20
N GLN A 75 -5.74 -4.01 -8.08
CA GLN A 75 -5.36 -4.84 -9.23
C GLN A 75 -6.59 -5.46 -9.91
N ALA A 76 -7.48 -6.06 -9.12
CA ALA A 76 -8.70 -6.68 -9.65
C ALA A 76 -9.63 -5.67 -10.33
N GLN A 77 -9.62 -4.41 -9.88
CA GLN A 77 -10.38 -3.33 -10.54
C GLN A 77 -9.71 -2.81 -11.82
N GLY A 78 -8.49 -3.23 -12.13
CA GLY A 78 -7.73 -2.68 -13.25
C GLY A 78 -7.30 -1.22 -13.04
N LYS A 79 -7.22 -0.77 -11.80
CA LYS A 79 -6.94 0.62 -11.42
C LYS A 79 -5.65 0.79 -10.62
N LEU A 80 -4.73 -0.15 -10.70
CA LEU A 80 -3.43 -0.07 -10.04
C LEU A 80 -2.31 -0.09 -11.07
N ARG A 81 -1.55 0.99 -11.15
CA ARG A 81 -0.39 1.12 -12.03
C ARG A 81 0.90 0.91 -11.24
N LYS A 82 1.58 -0.20 -11.48
CA LYS A 82 2.91 -0.46 -10.94
C LYS A 82 3.98 0.23 -11.79
N SER A 83 4.80 1.06 -11.14
CA SER A 83 5.98 1.66 -11.74
C SER A 83 7.18 0.72 -11.63
N GLU A 84 8.16 0.87 -12.53
CA GLU A 84 9.46 0.19 -12.43
C GLU A 84 10.46 0.96 -11.56
N ARG A 85 10.13 2.20 -11.15
CA ARG A 85 11.04 3.08 -10.45
C ARG A 85 10.75 3.06 -8.94
N THR A 86 11.80 2.94 -8.13
CA THR A 86 11.74 3.05 -6.67
C THR A 86 11.91 4.52 -6.26
N LEU A 87 10.89 5.10 -5.61
CA LEU A 87 10.94 6.44 -5.05
C LEU A 87 11.21 6.44 -3.55
N PHE A 88 10.76 5.39 -2.88
CA PHE A 88 10.87 5.21 -1.43
C PHE A 88 11.49 3.86 -1.14
N THR A 89 12.42 3.81 -0.20
CA THR A 89 12.97 2.55 0.29
C THR A 89 12.36 2.24 1.64
N HIS A 90 11.88 1.00 1.79
CA HIS A 90 11.26 0.51 3.01
C HIS A 90 12.31 -0.18 3.88
N PHE A 91 12.58 0.36 5.06
CA PHE A 91 13.49 -0.20 6.04
C PHE A 91 12.68 -0.95 7.11
N HIS A 92 12.76 -2.28 7.10
CA HIS A 92 11.95 -3.15 7.96
C HIS A 92 12.81 -4.18 8.68
N PRO A 93 12.55 -4.49 9.98
CA PRO A 93 13.32 -5.48 10.74
C PRO A 93 13.33 -6.87 10.11
N GLY A 94 12.23 -7.28 9.46
CA GLY A 94 12.11 -8.56 8.77
C GLY A 94 13.14 -8.79 7.65
N TRP A 95 13.74 -7.71 7.12
CA TRP A 95 14.79 -7.78 6.07
C TRP A 95 16.19 -7.46 6.59
N GLY A 96 16.33 -7.28 7.92
CA GLY A 96 17.61 -6.91 8.53
C GLY A 96 18.06 -5.48 8.23
N THR A 97 17.18 -4.62 7.68
CA THR A 97 17.50 -3.24 7.33
C THR A 97 17.17 -2.24 8.43
N ALA A 98 16.47 -2.68 9.47
CA ALA A 98 16.17 -1.90 10.66
C ALA A 98 16.13 -2.80 11.89
N LYS A 99 16.23 -2.20 13.08
CA LYS A 99 16.10 -2.93 14.35
C LYS A 99 14.62 -3.05 14.74
N MET A 100 14.28 -4.17 15.37
CA MET A 100 12.95 -4.32 16.01
C MET A 100 12.79 -3.31 17.13
N ASP A 101 11.72 -2.55 17.10
CA ASP A 101 11.37 -1.57 18.11
C ASP A 101 10.00 -1.86 18.76
N PRO A 102 9.61 -1.16 19.84
CA PRO A 102 8.33 -1.41 20.51
C PRO A 102 7.11 -1.24 19.61
N LEU A 103 7.16 -0.34 18.61
CA LEU A 103 6.05 -0.14 17.67
C LEU A 103 5.86 -1.36 16.77
N TYR A 104 6.94 -1.92 16.19
CA TYR A 104 6.88 -3.15 15.42
C TYR A 104 6.37 -4.32 16.25
N GLN A 105 6.85 -4.47 17.49
CA GLN A 105 6.39 -5.52 18.41
C GLN A 105 4.90 -5.38 18.71
N ALA A 106 4.42 -4.16 18.96
CA ALA A 106 3.00 -3.90 19.23
C ALA A 106 2.12 -4.22 18.02
N ASN A 107 2.59 -3.91 16.80
CA ASN A 107 1.87 -4.21 15.58
C ASN A 107 1.84 -5.71 15.28
N ASN A 108 2.95 -6.41 15.47
CA ASN A 108 3.08 -7.84 15.15
C ASN A 108 2.16 -8.73 15.99
N LYS A 109 1.79 -8.33 17.21
CA LYS A 109 0.85 -9.11 18.06
C LYS A 109 -0.54 -9.25 17.45
N HIS A 110 -0.92 -8.41 16.49
CA HIS A 110 -2.20 -8.45 15.80
C HIS A 110 -2.17 -9.22 14.47
N ASP A 111 -1.03 -9.79 14.09
CA ASP A 111 -0.85 -10.45 12.79
C ASP A 111 -1.88 -11.54 12.53
N LYS A 112 -2.09 -12.44 13.51
CA LYS A 112 -3.06 -13.55 13.34
C LYS A 112 -4.47 -13.03 13.09
N MET A 113 -4.90 -12.06 13.87
CA MET A 113 -6.25 -11.48 13.77
C MET A 113 -6.46 -10.79 12.42
N ASP A 114 -5.47 -9.99 12.00
CA ASP A 114 -5.54 -9.28 10.72
C ASP A 114 -5.48 -10.25 9.53
N ARG A 115 -4.69 -11.33 9.61
CA ARG A 115 -4.65 -12.37 8.59
C ARG A 115 -5.99 -13.07 8.44
N GLU A 116 -6.60 -13.50 9.55
CA GLU A 116 -7.92 -14.13 9.53
C GLU A 116 -8.99 -13.18 8.95
N ASN A 117 -8.91 -11.90 9.29
CA ASN A 117 -9.79 -10.88 8.72
C ASN A 117 -9.58 -10.74 7.20
N TYR A 118 -8.32 -10.69 6.75
CA TYR A 118 -8.00 -10.64 5.33
C TYR A 118 -8.58 -11.84 4.57
N GLU A 119 -8.37 -13.07 5.07
CA GLU A 119 -8.87 -14.28 4.43
C GLU A 119 -10.41 -14.29 4.33
N ARG A 120 -11.08 -13.88 5.41
CA ARG A 120 -12.54 -13.74 5.41
C ARG A 120 -13.03 -12.71 4.41
N ARG A 121 -12.41 -11.53 4.39
CA ARG A 121 -12.77 -10.45 3.46
C ARG A 121 -12.47 -10.80 2.01
N LYS A 122 -11.38 -11.51 1.77
CA LYS A 122 -11.03 -12.00 0.43
C LYS A 122 -12.08 -12.97 -0.11
N ALA A 123 -12.54 -13.91 0.70
CA ALA A 123 -13.62 -14.84 0.34
C ALA A 123 -14.93 -14.12 -0.03
N LEU A 124 -15.16 -12.93 0.53
CA LEU A 124 -16.33 -12.09 0.22
C LEU A 124 -16.10 -11.08 -0.93
N GLY A 125 -14.92 -11.07 -1.55
CA GLY A 125 -14.58 -10.13 -2.61
C GLY A 125 -14.21 -8.74 -2.13
N PHE A 126 -13.68 -8.61 -0.92
CA PHE A 126 -13.27 -7.35 -0.30
C PHE A 126 -14.37 -6.28 -0.30
N PRO A 127 -15.52 -6.53 0.34
CA PRO A 127 -16.61 -5.56 0.39
C PRO A 127 -16.20 -4.26 1.09
N ALA A 128 -16.88 -3.17 0.75
CA ALA A 128 -16.65 -1.86 1.35
C ALA A 128 -16.90 -1.85 2.88
#